data_61ecd80870ed81c14a949338ead5a1e2
#
_entry.id   61ecd80870ed81c14a949338ead5a1e2
#
_cell.length_a   1.000
_cell.length_b   1.000
_cell.length_c   1.000
_cell.angle_alpha   90.00
_cell.angle_beta   90.00
_cell.angle_gamma   90.00
#
_symmetry.space_group_name_H-M   'P 1'
#
loop_
_entity.id
_entity.type
_entity.pdbx_description
1 polymer ?
#
loop_
_entity_poly.entity_id
_entity_poly.type
_entity_poly.pdbx_seq_one_letter_code
_entity_poly.pdbx_strand_id
1 'polypeptide(L)'
;MAQYYAMRGKQLANGDPSRIHRAIDLLQKACRLYNKSTDRQTVLDLRACISEYQHRALSNMASIPFEFDAKPINTRISQLFEELSLRETIVQFGLVSMIHRKEDVKKQILDNQHKFFSASLFTNKMLNNEGHTIEVIPPLDLQNPEGDPETLFKHMVKYVSESRNLDETICLQFAYGFVKNAGQVSLDDLSFLTEKNAVIPSGKNAIIKFGLYLGLSGKLYAAMHILLPQMEHIIRNLVALCGDTVSFIKDGCEEYKPLSQLLSQINCMNAMMKI
;
A
#
# COMPACT_ATOMS: atom_id res chain seq x y z
N MET A 1 -10.33 31.16 -19.62
CA MET A 1 -9.35 30.06 -19.55
C MET A 1 -9.99 28.77 -19.03
N ALA A 2 -10.67 28.75 -17.86
CA ALA A 2 -11.35 27.56 -17.33
C ALA A 2 -12.36 26.97 -18.30
N GLN A 3 -13.25 27.82 -18.88
CA GLN A 3 -14.25 27.41 -19.86
C GLN A 3 -13.61 26.75 -21.11
N TYR A 4 -12.49 27.27 -21.59
CA TYR A 4 -11.74 26.66 -22.69
C TYR A 4 -11.30 25.23 -22.36
N TYR A 5 -10.71 25.01 -21.18
CA TYR A 5 -10.29 23.67 -20.77
C TYR A 5 -11.49 22.72 -20.61
N ALA A 6 -12.62 23.19 -20.04
CA ALA A 6 -13.82 22.40 -19.90
C ALA A 6 -14.39 21.96 -21.26
N MET A 7 -14.54 22.91 -22.19
CA MET A 7 -15.04 22.63 -23.53
C MET A 7 -14.10 21.68 -24.30
N ARG A 8 -12.79 21.93 -24.28
CA ARG A 8 -11.80 21.12 -24.97
C ARG A 8 -11.70 19.70 -24.40
N GLY A 9 -11.81 19.57 -23.06
CA GLY A 9 -11.86 18.25 -22.40
C GLY A 9 -13.07 17.44 -22.87
N LYS A 10 -14.28 18.02 -22.84
CA LYS A 10 -15.49 17.35 -23.33
C LYS A 10 -15.40 16.96 -24.81
N GLN A 11 -14.86 17.80 -25.67
CA GLN A 11 -14.65 17.50 -27.08
C GLN A 11 -13.74 16.29 -27.28
N LEU A 12 -12.62 16.22 -26.56
CA LEU A 12 -11.67 15.10 -26.65
C LEU A 12 -12.28 13.79 -26.17
N ALA A 13 -13.07 13.81 -25.07
CA ALA A 13 -13.71 12.61 -24.54
C ALA A 13 -14.77 12.00 -25.47
N ASN A 14 -15.43 12.86 -26.27
CA ASN A 14 -16.46 12.43 -27.22
C ASN A 14 -15.89 12.04 -28.59
N GLY A 15 -14.62 12.31 -28.83
CA GLY A 15 -13.93 11.96 -30.07
C GLY A 15 -13.23 10.60 -29.99
N ASP A 16 -11.93 10.61 -29.86
CA ASP A 16 -11.08 9.43 -29.85
C ASP A 16 -10.94 8.84 -28.43
N PRO A 17 -11.37 7.58 -28.19
CA PRO A 17 -11.24 6.92 -26.88
C PRO A 17 -9.80 6.92 -26.32
N SER A 18 -8.77 6.87 -27.18
CA SER A 18 -7.36 6.91 -26.77
C SER A 18 -6.98 8.21 -26.07
N ARG A 19 -7.77 9.27 -26.25
CA ARG A 19 -7.51 10.61 -25.69
C ARG A 19 -8.28 10.88 -24.40
N ILE A 20 -9.00 9.90 -23.87
CA ILE A 20 -9.84 10.09 -22.68
C ILE A 20 -9.05 10.55 -21.46
N HIS A 21 -7.81 10.06 -21.26
CA HIS A 21 -6.94 10.49 -20.17
C HIS A 21 -6.56 11.97 -20.28
N ARG A 22 -6.29 12.44 -21.51
CA ARG A 22 -6.02 13.87 -21.77
C ARG A 22 -7.26 14.74 -21.55
N ALA A 23 -8.44 14.20 -21.86
CA ALA A 23 -9.70 14.87 -21.57
C ALA A 23 -9.90 15.07 -20.07
N ILE A 24 -9.66 14.03 -19.26
CA ILE A 24 -9.73 14.08 -17.79
C ILE A 24 -8.76 15.14 -17.24
N ASP A 25 -7.51 15.19 -17.70
CA ASP A 25 -6.52 16.19 -17.27
C ASP A 25 -6.97 17.63 -17.53
N LEU A 26 -7.59 17.89 -18.71
CA LEU A 26 -8.12 19.21 -19.05
C LEU A 26 -9.31 19.59 -18.16
N LEU A 27 -10.22 18.66 -17.88
CA LEU A 27 -11.35 18.90 -16.97
C LEU A 27 -10.89 19.13 -15.55
N GLN A 28 -9.88 18.41 -15.07
CA GLN A 28 -9.27 18.66 -13.75
C GLN A 28 -8.62 20.04 -13.67
N LYS A 29 -7.96 20.50 -14.74
CA LYS A 29 -7.46 21.88 -14.85
C LYS A 29 -8.58 22.90 -14.80
N ALA A 30 -9.68 22.66 -15.51
CA ALA A 30 -10.85 23.51 -15.47
C ALA A 30 -11.42 23.60 -14.05
N CYS A 31 -11.61 22.48 -13.35
CA CYS A 31 -12.06 22.44 -11.96
C CYS A 31 -11.18 23.28 -11.03
N ARG A 32 -9.85 23.16 -11.14
CA ARG A 32 -8.91 23.95 -10.30
C ARG A 32 -9.05 25.45 -10.52
N LEU A 33 -9.31 25.86 -11.76
CA LEU A 33 -9.52 27.28 -12.09
C LEU A 33 -10.88 27.79 -11.63
N TYR A 34 -11.94 26.97 -11.75
CA TYR A 34 -13.28 27.33 -11.25
C TYR A 34 -13.35 27.31 -9.71
N ASN A 35 -12.62 26.43 -9.01
CA ASN A 35 -12.54 26.44 -7.54
C ASN A 35 -12.00 27.77 -6.96
N LYS A 36 -11.27 28.54 -7.78
CA LYS A 36 -10.81 29.89 -7.43
C LYS A 36 -11.89 30.97 -7.70
N SER A 37 -12.98 30.59 -8.33
CA SER A 37 -14.15 31.43 -8.61
C SER A 37 -15.36 30.92 -7.81
N THR A 38 -16.40 31.72 -7.68
CA THR A 38 -17.61 31.40 -6.88
C THR A 38 -18.58 30.42 -7.58
N ASP A 39 -18.24 29.87 -8.74
CA ASP A 39 -19.14 29.02 -9.53
C ASP A 39 -19.09 27.56 -9.08
N ARG A 40 -19.73 27.28 -7.95
CA ARG A 40 -19.78 25.96 -7.32
C ARG A 40 -20.52 24.92 -8.18
N GLN A 41 -21.60 25.31 -8.88
CA GLN A 41 -22.39 24.37 -9.69
C GLN A 41 -21.58 23.82 -10.87
N THR A 42 -20.91 24.70 -11.60
CA THR A 42 -20.02 24.29 -12.72
C THR A 42 -18.92 23.33 -12.24
N VAL A 43 -18.38 23.51 -11.04
CA VAL A 43 -17.38 22.58 -10.48
C VAL A 43 -17.99 21.21 -10.20
N LEU A 44 -19.22 21.13 -9.68
CA LEU A 44 -19.91 19.86 -9.43
C LEU A 44 -20.19 19.12 -10.76
N ASP A 45 -20.67 19.82 -11.78
CA ASP A 45 -20.95 19.25 -13.09
C ASP A 45 -19.66 18.72 -13.76
N LEU A 46 -18.56 19.45 -13.64
CA LEU A 46 -17.27 19.00 -14.15
C LEU A 46 -16.75 17.78 -13.41
N ARG A 47 -16.93 17.69 -12.10
CA ARG A 47 -16.55 16.54 -11.29
C ARG A 47 -17.35 15.29 -11.69
N ALA A 48 -18.65 15.44 -11.94
CA ALA A 48 -19.49 14.35 -12.45
C ALA A 48 -18.98 13.83 -13.81
N CYS A 49 -18.67 14.76 -14.75
CA CYS A 49 -18.08 14.39 -16.05
C CYS A 49 -16.71 13.69 -15.89
N ILE A 50 -15.85 14.16 -14.97
CA ILE A 50 -14.56 13.53 -14.70
C ILE A 50 -14.75 12.09 -14.22
N SER A 51 -15.65 11.85 -13.26
CA SER A 51 -15.95 10.52 -12.74
C SER A 51 -16.45 9.58 -13.85
N GLU A 52 -17.40 10.03 -14.68
CA GLU A 52 -17.88 9.24 -15.83
C GLU A 52 -16.72 8.87 -16.78
N TYR A 53 -15.86 9.84 -17.12
CA TYR A 53 -14.75 9.58 -18.04
C TYR A 53 -13.66 8.71 -17.42
N GLN A 54 -13.47 8.74 -16.10
CA GLN A 54 -12.58 7.85 -15.39
C GLN A 54 -13.07 6.40 -15.49
N HIS A 55 -14.37 6.14 -15.27
CA HIS A 55 -14.95 4.81 -15.48
C HIS A 55 -14.81 4.33 -16.93
N ARG A 56 -15.06 5.19 -17.90
CA ARG A 56 -14.84 4.85 -19.32
C ARG A 56 -13.37 4.58 -19.64
N ALA A 57 -12.45 5.32 -19.03
CA ALA A 57 -11.01 5.09 -19.21
C ALA A 57 -10.60 3.70 -18.69
N LEU A 58 -11.08 3.30 -17.52
CA LEU A 58 -10.84 1.95 -16.99
C LEU A 58 -11.37 0.85 -17.91
N SER A 59 -12.59 1.02 -18.42
CA SER A 59 -13.20 0.04 -19.34
C SER A 59 -12.43 -0.12 -20.65
N ASN A 60 -11.69 0.91 -21.06
CA ASN A 60 -10.87 0.91 -22.26
C ASN A 60 -9.41 0.47 -22.02
N MET A 61 -9.01 0.21 -20.76
CA MET A 61 -7.66 -0.27 -20.45
C MET A 61 -7.50 -1.71 -20.93
N ALA A 62 -6.46 -1.95 -21.71
CA ALA A 62 -6.08 -3.31 -22.07
C ALA A 62 -5.47 -4.03 -20.86
N SER A 63 -5.93 -5.24 -20.59
CA SER A 63 -5.26 -6.15 -19.67
C SER A 63 -4.13 -6.84 -20.43
N ILE A 64 -2.92 -6.75 -19.91
CA ILE A 64 -1.76 -7.48 -20.43
C ILE A 64 -1.62 -8.73 -19.55
N PRO A 65 -2.08 -9.90 -20.02
CA PRO A 65 -1.86 -11.14 -19.28
C PRO A 65 -0.36 -11.46 -19.31
N PHE A 66 0.16 -11.92 -18.19
CA PHE A 66 1.49 -12.49 -18.13
C PHE A 66 1.42 -13.86 -17.43
N GLU A 67 2.18 -14.80 -17.93
CA GLU A 67 2.32 -16.11 -17.31
C GLU A 67 3.47 -16.06 -16.32
N PHE A 68 3.26 -16.66 -15.18
CA PHE A 68 4.21 -16.71 -14.09
C PHE A 68 4.38 -18.18 -13.63
N ASP A 69 5.62 -18.68 -13.62
CA ASP A 69 5.91 -19.99 -13.05
C ASP A 69 6.03 -19.90 -11.52
N ALA A 70 5.00 -20.38 -10.83
CA ALA A 70 4.95 -20.39 -9.37
C ALA A 70 5.72 -21.57 -8.74
N LYS A 71 6.24 -22.54 -9.53
CA LYS A 71 6.93 -23.72 -9.00
C LYS A 71 8.14 -23.40 -8.12
N PRO A 72 9.05 -22.47 -8.50
CA PRO A 72 10.20 -22.13 -7.67
C PRO A 72 9.79 -21.58 -6.31
N ILE A 73 8.74 -20.73 -6.28
CA ILE A 73 8.21 -20.18 -5.04
C ILE A 73 7.60 -21.28 -4.19
N ASN A 74 6.76 -22.14 -4.78
CA ASN A 74 6.15 -23.26 -4.06
C ASN A 74 7.21 -24.18 -3.46
N THR A 75 8.24 -24.54 -4.21
CA THR A 75 9.34 -25.39 -3.71
C THR A 75 10.04 -24.75 -2.52
N ARG A 76 10.37 -23.46 -2.61
CA ARG A 76 10.99 -22.72 -1.50
C ARG A 76 10.09 -22.67 -0.27
N ILE A 77 8.80 -22.38 -0.45
CA ILE A 77 7.86 -22.34 0.67
C ILE A 77 7.70 -23.73 1.28
N SER A 78 7.58 -24.79 0.48
CA SER A 78 7.50 -26.16 0.99
C SER A 78 8.68 -26.51 1.88
N GLN A 79 9.90 -26.17 1.48
CA GLN A 79 11.11 -26.41 2.28
C GLN A 79 11.10 -25.65 3.62
N LEU A 80 10.51 -24.42 3.66
CA LEU A 80 10.42 -23.64 4.89
C LEU A 80 9.40 -24.18 5.89
N PHE A 81 8.44 -24.99 5.43
CA PHE A 81 7.37 -25.57 6.25
C PHE A 81 7.49 -27.07 6.48
N GLU A 82 8.57 -27.68 6.00
CA GLU A 82 8.80 -29.11 6.15
C GLU A 82 8.95 -29.49 7.64
N GLU A 83 8.21 -30.53 8.05
CA GLU A 83 8.26 -31.13 9.40
C GLU A 83 7.94 -30.16 10.58
N LEU A 84 7.31 -29.01 10.32
CA LEU A 84 6.96 -28.05 11.37
C LEU A 84 5.71 -28.50 12.16
N SER A 85 5.76 -28.33 13.48
CA SER A 85 4.57 -28.42 14.34
C SER A 85 3.59 -27.27 14.01
N LEU A 86 2.32 -27.37 14.46
CA LEU A 86 1.32 -26.33 14.25
C LEU A 86 1.82 -24.95 14.74
N ARG A 87 2.44 -24.90 15.91
CA ARG A 87 2.97 -23.67 16.50
C ARG A 87 4.09 -23.06 15.64
N GLU A 88 5.03 -23.89 15.19
CA GLU A 88 6.13 -23.46 14.32
C GLU A 88 5.60 -23.00 12.96
N THR A 89 4.61 -23.71 12.42
CA THR A 89 3.92 -23.33 11.18
C THR A 89 3.28 -21.94 11.29
N ILE A 90 2.62 -21.63 12.41
CA ILE A 90 2.03 -20.30 12.65
C ILE A 90 3.12 -19.21 12.72
N VAL A 91 4.23 -19.48 13.42
CA VAL A 91 5.37 -18.54 13.48
C VAL A 91 5.98 -18.35 12.10
N GLN A 92 6.25 -19.45 11.39
CA GLN A 92 6.83 -19.42 10.06
C GLN A 92 5.94 -18.67 9.06
N PHE A 93 4.61 -18.83 9.15
CA PHE A 93 3.65 -18.08 8.35
C PHE A 93 3.79 -16.57 8.54
N GLY A 94 3.98 -16.10 9.78
CA GLY A 94 4.24 -14.70 10.06
C GLY A 94 5.58 -14.17 9.53
N LEU A 95 6.56 -15.06 9.31
CA LEU A 95 7.89 -14.72 8.83
C LEU A 95 8.05 -14.82 7.30
N VAL A 96 7.07 -15.40 6.59
CA VAL A 96 7.12 -15.55 5.13
C VAL A 96 7.06 -14.20 4.41
N SER A 97 6.41 -13.21 5.02
CA SER A 97 6.31 -11.86 4.42
C SER A 97 7.69 -11.24 4.28
N MET A 98 8.04 -10.81 3.07
CA MET A 98 9.32 -10.17 2.79
C MET A 98 9.33 -8.73 3.29
N ILE A 99 10.30 -8.41 4.14
CA ILE A 99 10.55 -7.02 4.55
C ILE A 99 11.54 -6.42 3.54
N HIS A 100 11.04 -5.50 2.72
CA HIS A 100 11.89 -4.76 1.80
C HIS A 100 12.62 -3.64 2.54
N ARG A 101 13.95 -3.74 2.63
CA ARG A 101 14.76 -2.64 3.16
C ARG A 101 14.90 -1.54 2.11
N LYS A 102 14.85 -0.30 2.55
CA LYS A 102 14.93 0.86 1.66
C LYS A 102 16.18 0.83 0.77
N GLU A 103 17.32 0.46 1.34
CA GLU A 103 18.60 0.38 0.66
C GLU A 103 18.62 -0.70 -0.41
N ASP A 104 18.01 -1.86 -0.13
CA ASP A 104 17.95 -2.98 -1.09
C ASP A 104 17.03 -2.63 -2.27
N VAL A 105 15.88 -2.00 -2.01
CA VAL A 105 14.97 -1.53 -3.06
C VAL A 105 15.64 -0.48 -3.93
N LYS A 106 16.31 0.50 -3.30
CA LYS A 106 17.06 1.53 -4.02
C LYS A 106 18.11 0.88 -4.92
N LYS A 107 18.91 -0.03 -4.39
CA LYS A 107 19.92 -0.76 -5.15
C LYS A 107 19.31 -1.53 -6.31
N GLN A 108 18.20 -2.25 -6.08
CA GLN A 108 17.52 -2.98 -7.16
C GLN A 108 17.05 -2.08 -8.31
N ILE A 109 16.56 -0.87 -8.00
CA ILE A 109 16.16 0.09 -9.04
C ILE A 109 17.38 0.58 -9.81
N LEU A 110 18.48 0.91 -9.12
CA LEU A 110 19.71 1.40 -9.74
C LEU A 110 20.41 0.32 -10.58
N ASP A 111 20.50 -0.91 -10.08
CA ASP A 111 21.15 -2.03 -10.76
C ASP A 111 20.35 -2.51 -11.98
N ASN A 112 19.03 -2.33 -11.97
CA ASN A 112 18.12 -2.78 -13.04
C ASN A 112 17.56 -1.64 -13.88
N GLN A 113 18.29 -0.53 -14.02
CA GLN A 113 17.82 0.67 -14.75
C GLN A 113 17.30 0.36 -16.16
N HIS A 114 17.90 -0.60 -16.87
CA HIS A 114 17.45 -1.03 -18.20
C HIS A 114 16.03 -1.62 -18.20
N LYS A 115 15.57 -2.23 -17.09
CA LYS A 115 14.20 -2.74 -16.93
C LYS A 115 13.20 -1.61 -16.64
N PHE A 116 13.70 -0.46 -16.20
CA PHE A 116 12.90 0.73 -15.87
C PHE A 116 12.91 1.78 -16.98
N PHE A 117 13.37 1.42 -18.19
CA PHE A 117 13.45 2.37 -19.30
C PHE A 117 12.13 3.09 -19.58
N SER A 118 11.00 2.38 -19.53
CA SER A 118 9.68 3.01 -19.66
C SER A 118 9.38 4.03 -18.56
N ALA A 119 9.92 3.83 -17.36
CA ALA A 119 9.76 4.74 -16.23
C ALA A 119 10.55 6.05 -16.41
N SER A 120 11.59 6.06 -17.25
CA SER A 120 12.35 7.28 -17.60
C SER A 120 11.68 8.13 -18.66
N LEU A 121 10.81 7.53 -19.48
CA LEU A 121 10.19 8.21 -20.62
C LEU A 121 8.82 8.81 -20.29
N PHE A 122 8.06 8.18 -19.39
CA PHE A 122 6.67 8.52 -19.19
C PHE A 122 6.34 8.78 -17.71
N THR A 123 5.46 9.77 -17.49
CA THR A 123 4.82 9.94 -16.21
C THR A 123 3.85 8.78 -15.97
N ASN A 124 3.99 8.08 -14.85
CA ASN A 124 3.09 7.03 -14.44
C ASN A 124 1.98 7.60 -13.57
N LYS A 125 0.73 7.16 -13.78
CA LYS A 125 -0.41 7.48 -12.91
C LYS A 125 -0.89 6.20 -12.27
N MET A 126 -0.93 6.18 -10.94
CA MET A 126 -1.58 5.10 -10.20
C MET A 126 -3.06 5.45 -10.07
N LEU A 127 -3.91 4.49 -10.42
CA LEU A 127 -5.36 4.64 -10.36
C LEU A 127 -5.93 3.71 -9.29
N ASN A 128 -7.00 4.15 -8.62
CA ASN A 128 -7.81 3.25 -7.80
C ASN A 128 -8.81 2.45 -8.66
N ASN A 129 -9.60 1.58 -8.03
CA ASN A 129 -10.59 0.75 -8.71
C ASN A 129 -11.72 1.55 -9.39
N GLU A 130 -11.86 2.83 -9.08
CA GLU A 130 -12.83 3.76 -9.68
C GLU A 130 -12.21 4.62 -10.78
N GLY A 131 -10.90 4.43 -11.08
CA GLY A 131 -10.16 5.21 -12.08
C GLY A 131 -9.69 6.58 -11.62
N HIS A 132 -9.80 6.87 -10.31
CA HIS A 132 -9.24 8.11 -9.77
C HIS A 132 -7.73 8.01 -9.68
N THR A 133 -7.03 9.06 -10.12
CA THR A 133 -5.58 9.16 -9.95
C THR A 133 -5.26 9.40 -8.48
N ILE A 134 -4.64 8.42 -7.83
CA ILE A 134 -4.21 8.47 -6.43
C ILE A 134 -2.77 8.96 -6.30
N GLU A 135 -1.93 8.70 -7.29
CA GLU A 135 -0.53 9.15 -7.29
C GLU A 135 -0.09 9.46 -8.73
N VAL A 136 0.78 10.46 -8.86
CA VAL A 136 1.46 10.81 -10.11
C VAL A 136 2.96 10.69 -9.88
N ILE A 137 3.58 9.78 -10.63
CA ILE A 137 5.02 9.48 -10.52
C ILE A 137 5.71 10.06 -11.75
N PRO A 138 6.54 11.11 -11.60
CA PRO A 138 7.29 11.70 -12.69
C PRO A 138 8.26 10.71 -13.33
N PRO A 139 8.76 10.97 -14.55
CA PRO A 139 9.84 10.20 -15.14
C PRO A 139 11.07 10.18 -14.24
N LEU A 140 11.74 9.03 -14.16
CA LEU A 140 13.00 8.89 -13.43
C LEU A 140 14.17 9.26 -14.34
N ASP A 141 15.02 10.19 -13.92
CA ASP A 141 16.28 10.46 -14.62
C ASP A 141 17.26 9.29 -14.39
N LEU A 142 17.44 8.46 -15.41
CA LEU A 142 18.34 7.31 -15.34
C LEU A 142 19.84 7.68 -15.35
N GLN A 143 20.19 8.91 -15.76
CA GLN A 143 21.59 9.38 -15.72
C GLN A 143 21.95 9.89 -14.31
N ASN A 144 20.97 10.46 -13.60
CA ASN A 144 21.13 10.93 -12.23
C ASN A 144 19.90 10.62 -11.38
N PRO A 145 19.63 9.32 -11.09
CA PRO A 145 18.43 8.91 -10.36
C PRO A 145 18.33 9.48 -8.94
N GLU A 146 19.47 9.81 -8.33
CA GLU A 146 19.57 10.38 -6.99
C GLU A 146 19.43 11.91 -6.98
N GLY A 147 19.43 12.55 -8.14
CA GLY A 147 19.30 14.01 -8.27
C GLY A 147 17.91 14.52 -7.83
N ASP A 148 16.90 13.68 -7.91
CA ASP A 148 15.56 13.94 -7.36
C ASP A 148 15.15 12.80 -6.39
N PRO A 149 15.49 12.93 -5.08
CA PRO A 149 15.20 11.90 -4.08
C PRO A 149 13.70 11.65 -3.89
N GLU A 150 12.85 12.64 -4.12
CA GLU A 150 11.37 12.48 -4.01
C GLU A 150 10.83 11.60 -5.13
N THR A 151 11.23 11.88 -6.37
CA THR A 151 10.84 11.06 -7.51
C THR A 151 11.39 9.63 -7.39
N LEU A 152 12.65 9.46 -6.99
CA LEU A 152 13.22 8.14 -6.74
C LEU A 152 12.42 7.38 -5.67
N PHE A 153 12.06 8.04 -4.57
CA PHE A 153 11.25 7.42 -3.51
C PHE A 153 9.87 6.96 -4.03
N LYS A 154 9.21 7.76 -4.85
CA LYS A 154 7.92 7.38 -5.49
C LYS A 154 8.09 6.12 -6.36
N HIS A 155 9.16 6.04 -7.13
CA HIS A 155 9.47 4.83 -7.90
C HIS A 155 9.76 3.62 -7.01
N MET A 156 10.45 3.81 -5.88
CA MET A 156 10.69 2.75 -4.91
C MET A 156 9.38 2.24 -4.30
N VAL A 157 8.48 3.13 -3.88
CA VAL A 157 7.15 2.77 -3.34
C VAL A 157 6.34 2.00 -4.37
N LYS A 158 6.32 2.47 -5.62
CA LYS A 158 5.63 1.77 -6.72
C LYS A 158 6.20 0.36 -6.91
N TYR A 159 7.52 0.23 -7.00
CA TYR A 159 8.20 -1.05 -7.19
C TYR A 159 7.85 -2.05 -6.07
N VAL A 160 7.93 -1.61 -4.81
CA VAL A 160 7.57 -2.45 -3.67
C VAL A 160 6.10 -2.83 -3.72
N SER A 161 5.21 -1.89 -4.05
CA SER A 161 3.78 -2.16 -4.16
C SER A 161 3.46 -3.20 -5.24
N GLU A 162 4.11 -3.12 -6.40
CA GLU A 162 3.92 -4.05 -7.51
C GLU A 162 4.50 -5.44 -7.20
N SER A 163 5.72 -5.53 -6.64
CA SER A 163 6.34 -6.79 -6.25
C SER A 163 5.59 -7.47 -5.09
N ARG A 164 5.14 -6.70 -4.09
CA ARG A 164 4.32 -7.24 -3.00
C ARG A 164 3.02 -7.85 -3.48
N ASN A 165 2.34 -7.17 -4.40
CA ASN A 165 1.06 -7.67 -4.91
C ASN A 165 1.19 -9.02 -5.62
N LEU A 166 2.32 -9.31 -6.23
CA LEU A 166 2.54 -10.57 -6.93
C LEU A 166 3.23 -11.62 -6.05
N ASP A 167 4.49 -11.36 -5.69
CA ASP A 167 5.34 -12.35 -5.02
C ASP A 167 4.84 -12.68 -3.61
N GLU A 168 4.48 -11.66 -2.82
CA GLU A 168 4.00 -11.87 -1.45
C GLU A 168 2.63 -12.55 -1.43
N THR A 169 1.72 -12.18 -2.33
CA THR A 169 0.40 -12.83 -2.40
C THR A 169 0.55 -14.31 -2.68
N ILE A 170 1.42 -14.68 -3.61
CA ILE A 170 1.66 -16.08 -3.97
C ILE A 170 2.33 -16.80 -2.81
N CYS A 171 3.37 -16.22 -2.21
CA CYS A 171 4.04 -16.79 -1.04
C CYS A 171 3.07 -17.04 0.12
N LEU A 172 2.23 -16.03 0.45
CA LEU A 172 1.23 -16.13 1.51
C LEU A 172 0.15 -17.17 1.21
N GLN A 173 -0.28 -17.30 -0.04
CA GLN A 173 -1.27 -18.32 -0.44
C GLN A 173 -0.71 -19.74 -0.24
N PHE A 174 0.52 -20.02 -0.68
CA PHE A 174 1.14 -21.30 -0.43
C PHE A 174 1.37 -21.55 1.05
N ALA A 175 1.93 -20.59 1.78
CA ALA A 175 2.16 -20.69 3.21
C ALA A 175 0.87 -20.91 4.00
N TYR A 176 -0.21 -20.26 3.62
CA TYR A 176 -1.52 -20.48 4.24
C TYR A 176 -2.07 -21.89 4.01
N GLY A 177 -1.73 -22.51 2.87
CA GLY A 177 -2.02 -23.92 2.63
C GLY A 177 -1.38 -24.84 3.69
N PHE A 178 -0.13 -24.57 4.10
CA PHE A 178 0.53 -25.34 5.16
C PHE A 178 -0.13 -25.11 6.52
N VAL A 179 -0.55 -23.90 6.86
CA VAL A 179 -1.30 -23.63 8.10
C VAL A 179 -2.59 -24.44 8.16
N LYS A 180 -3.35 -24.52 7.05
CA LYS A 180 -4.56 -25.33 6.97
C LYS A 180 -4.29 -26.84 7.13
N ASN A 181 -3.18 -27.32 6.57
CA ASN A 181 -2.82 -28.73 6.60
C ASN A 181 -2.22 -29.15 7.95
N ALA A 182 -1.60 -28.23 8.70
CA ALA A 182 -1.01 -28.51 10.02
C ALA A 182 -2.07 -28.81 11.10
N GLY A 183 -3.34 -28.44 10.88
CA GLY A 183 -4.46 -28.73 11.77
C GLY A 183 -5.40 -27.55 11.96
N GLN A 184 -6.45 -27.79 12.77
CA GLN A 184 -7.39 -26.76 13.13
C GLN A 184 -6.81 -25.88 14.24
N VAL A 185 -6.55 -24.60 13.92
CA VAL A 185 -6.06 -23.63 14.89
C VAL A 185 -7.19 -23.30 15.91
N SER A 186 -6.88 -23.37 17.19
CA SER A 186 -7.73 -22.91 18.29
C SER A 186 -7.27 -21.55 18.84
N LEU A 187 -8.10 -20.91 19.68
CA LEU A 187 -7.70 -19.68 20.34
C LEU A 187 -6.51 -19.90 21.29
N ASP A 188 -6.44 -21.05 21.93
CA ASP A 188 -5.36 -21.36 22.88
C ASP A 188 -4.02 -21.54 22.18
N ASP A 189 -4.02 -22.06 20.95
CA ASP A 189 -2.82 -22.18 20.13
C ASP A 189 -2.17 -20.82 19.79
N LEU A 190 -2.89 -19.73 19.95
CA LEU A 190 -2.41 -18.37 19.69
C LEU A 190 -1.98 -17.61 20.96
N SER A 191 -2.13 -18.22 22.14
CA SER A 191 -1.80 -17.59 23.42
C SER A 191 -0.34 -17.17 23.50
N PHE A 192 0.58 -17.95 22.92
CA PHE A 192 2.01 -17.64 22.92
C PHE A 192 2.38 -16.38 22.14
N LEU A 193 1.55 -15.97 21.19
CA LEU A 193 1.76 -14.72 20.43
C LEU A 193 1.26 -13.51 21.18
N THR A 194 0.22 -13.66 22.00
CA THR A 194 -0.51 -12.54 22.56
C THR A 194 -0.32 -12.35 24.06
N GLU A 195 -0.07 -13.44 24.80
CA GLU A 195 0.13 -13.38 26.24
C GLU A 195 1.58 -13.02 26.58
N LYS A 196 1.78 -12.15 27.58
CA LYS A 196 3.10 -11.66 28.02
C LYS A 196 3.91 -11.00 26.89
N ASN A 197 3.23 -10.47 25.90
CA ASN A 197 3.87 -9.76 24.79
C ASN A 197 3.82 -8.25 25.06
N ALA A 198 4.96 -7.65 25.36
CA ALA A 198 5.08 -6.22 25.68
C ALA A 198 4.65 -5.29 24.52
N VAL A 199 4.71 -5.77 23.29
CA VAL A 199 4.30 -5.00 22.10
C VAL A 199 2.79 -4.79 22.07
N ILE A 200 2.03 -5.71 22.65
CA ILE A 200 0.57 -5.63 22.71
C ILE A 200 0.15 -4.74 23.88
N PRO A 201 -0.62 -3.67 23.64
CA PRO A 201 -1.11 -2.81 24.70
C PRO A 201 -1.97 -3.60 25.72
N SER A 202 -1.88 -3.20 26.99
CA SER A 202 -2.67 -3.81 28.07
C SER A 202 -4.16 -3.84 27.73
N GLY A 203 -4.81 -4.97 27.99
CA GLY A 203 -6.24 -5.19 27.72
C GLY A 203 -6.59 -5.47 26.26
N LYS A 204 -5.62 -5.51 25.32
CA LYS A 204 -5.87 -5.79 23.90
C LYS A 204 -5.57 -7.23 23.47
N ASN A 205 -5.02 -8.05 24.36
CA ASN A 205 -4.60 -9.43 24.05
C ASN A 205 -5.74 -10.28 23.48
N ALA A 206 -6.93 -10.24 24.12
CA ALA A 206 -8.07 -11.05 23.71
C ALA A 206 -8.60 -10.68 22.32
N ILE A 207 -8.72 -9.39 22.01
CA ILE A 207 -9.23 -8.92 20.72
C ILE A 207 -8.23 -9.22 19.58
N ILE A 208 -6.93 -9.06 19.85
CA ILE A 208 -5.87 -9.39 18.88
C ILE A 208 -5.83 -10.90 18.65
N LYS A 209 -5.86 -11.71 19.71
CA LYS A 209 -5.92 -13.17 19.63
C LYS A 209 -7.12 -13.64 18.79
N PHE A 210 -8.30 -13.07 19.05
CA PHE A 210 -9.49 -13.38 18.27
C PHE A 210 -9.37 -12.98 16.80
N GLY A 211 -8.83 -11.81 16.51
CA GLY A 211 -8.57 -11.37 15.13
C GLY A 211 -7.61 -12.30 14.38
N LEU A 212 -6.51 -12.73 15.01
CA LEU A 212 -5.57 -13.71 14.46
C LEU A 212 -6.25 -15.05 14.20
N TYR A 213 -7.05 -15.54 15.15
CA TYR A 213 -7.83 -16.77 15.01
C TYR A 213 -8.76 -16.71 13.79
N LEU A 214 -9.49 -15.61 13.61
CA LEU A 214 -10.37 -15.43 12.45
C LEU A 214 -9.57 -15.44 11.13
N GLY A 215 -8.43 -14.78 11.11
CA GLY A 215 -7.55 -14.77 9.92
C GLY A 215 -7.04 -16.15 9.55
N LEU A 216 -6.51 -16.88 10.52
CA LEU A 216 -5.98 -18.25 10.31
C LEU A 216 -7.11 -19.26 10.02
N SER A 217 -8.35 -18.98 10.48
CA SER A 217 -9.54 -19.77 10.13
C SER A 217 -10.16 -19.41 8.77
N GLY A 218 -9.54 -18.51 7.98
CA GLY A 218 -10.01 -18.09 6.67
C GLY A 218 -11.10 -17.02 6.66
N LYS A 219 -11.47 -16.48 7.80
CA LYS A 219 -12.46 -15.39 7.92
C LYS A 219 -11.77 -14.04 7.77
N LEU A 220 -11.05 -13.84 6.65
CA LEU A 220 -10.14 -12.72 6.42
C LEU A 220 -10.80 -11.35 6.54
N TYR A 221 -12.02 -11.19 6.02
CA TYR A 221 -12.75 -9.93 6.10
C TYR A 221 -13.01 -9.51 7.57
N ALA A 222 -13.50 -10.43 8.38
CA ALA A 222 -13.73 -10.16 9.81
C ALA A 222 -12.41 -9.92 10.57
N ALA A 223 -11.36 -10.69 10.25
CA ALA A 223 -10.03 -10.49 10.82
C ALA A 223 -9.48 -9.09 10.53
N MET A 224 -9.59 -8.60 9.29
CA MET A 224 -9.15 -7.26 8.89
C MET A 224 -9.87 -6.17 9.68
N HIS A 225 -11.18 -6.24 9.81
CA HIS A 225 -11.95 -5.25 10.58
C HIS A 225 -11.59 -5.21 12.06
N ILE A 226 -11.14 -6.34 12.62
CA ILE A 226 -10.69 -6.41 14.01
C ILE A 226 -9.23 -5.96 14.14
N LEU A 227 -8.33 -6.47 13.29
CA LEU A 227 -6.88 -6.29 13.47
C LEU A 227 -6.38 -4.91 13.00
N LEU A 228 -6.93 -4.33 11.93
CA LEU A 228 -6.46 -3.04 11.42
C LEU A 228 -6.50 -1.92 12.47
N PRO A 229 -7.58 -1.73 13.23
CA PRO A 229 -7.58 -0.74 14.30
C PRO A 229 -6.57 -1.06 15.42
N GLN A 230 -6.30 -2.34 15.67
CA GLN A 230 -5.34 -2.74 16.71
C GLN A 230 -3.89 -2.49 16.28
N MET A 231 -3.58 -2.49 14.98
CA MET A 231 -2.24 -2.15 14.50
C MET A 231 -1.81 -0.74 14.91
N GLU A 232 -2.72 0.24 14.85
CA GLU A 232 -2.41 1.60 15.31
C GLU A 232 -2.08 1.62 16.81
N HIS A 233 -2.83 0.88 17.63
CA HIS A 233 -2.56 0.75 19.07
C HIS A 233 -1.21 0.08 19.33
N ILE A 234 -0.87 -0.97 18.59
CA ILE A 234 0.43 -1.65 18.67
C ILE A 234 1.57 -0.69 18.32
N ILE A 235 1.43 0.06 17.24
CA ILE A 235 2.45 1.03 16.80
C ILE A 235 2.63 2.12 17.85
N ARG A 236 1.54 2.66 18.43
CA ARG A 236 1.63 3.62 19.55
C ARG A 236 2.37 3.04 20.74
N ASN A 237 2.04 1.81 21.13
CA ASN A 237 2.70 1.14 22.25
C ASN A 237 4.19 0.92 21.98
N LEU A 238 4.56 0.54 20.76
CA LEU A 238 5.97 0.42 20.35
C LEU A 238 6.72 1.74 20.48
N VAL A 239 6.15 2.84 19.98
CA VAL A 239 6.75 4.17 20.08
C VAL A 239 6.94 4.57 21.56
N ALA A 240 5.91 4.32 22.39
CA ALA A 240 5.98 4.59 23.82
C ALA A 240 7.05 3.73 24.54
N LEU A 241 7.16 2.44 24.20
CA LEU A 241 8.18 1.53 24.75
C LEU A 241 9.59 1.96 24.37
N CYS A 242 9.76 2.62 23.24
CA CYS A 242 11.03 3.21 22.84
C CYS A 242 11.32 4.55 23.52
N GLY A 243 10.43 5.05 24.37
CA GLY A 243 10.61 6.28 25.13
C GLY A 243 10.21 7.56 24.40
N ASP A 244 9.53 7.45 23.25
CA ASP A 244 9.08 8.61 22.49
C ASP A 244 7.61 8.95 22.80
N THR A 245 7.22 10.21 22.49
CA THR A 245 5.87 10.72 22.78
C THR A 245 4.88 10.32 21.70
N VAL A 246 3.71 9.79 22.12
CA VAL A 246 2.64 9.36 21.23
C VAL A 246 1.50 10.36 21.12
N SER A 247 1.59 11.46 21.85
CA SER A 247 0.58 12.53 21.93
C SER A 247 1.25 13.91 21.81
N PHE A 248 0.43 14.92 21.60
CA PHE A 248 0.81 16.33 21.65
C PHE A 248 -0.32 17.13 22.32
N ILE A 249 0.04 18.29 22.88
CA ILE A 249 -0.93 19.18 23.51
C ILE A 249 -1.40 20.20 22.47
N LYS A 250 -2.71 20.29 22.26
CA LYS A 250 -3.37 21.27 21.41
C LYS A 250 -4.52 21.92 22.17
N ASP A 251 -4.52 23.22 22.24
CA ASP A 251 -5.56 24.02 22.92
C ASP A 251 -5.84 23.58 24.38
N GLY A 252 -4.80 23.09 25.07
CA GLY A 252 -4.89 22.59 26.45
C GLY A 252 -5.40 21.14 26.57
N CYS A 253 -5.71 20.47 25.47
CA CYS A 253 -6.12 19.08 25.42
C CYS A 253 -4.98 18.21 24.87
N GLU A 254 -4.85 17.00 25.40
CA GLU A 254 -3.92 16.00 24.88
C GLU A 254 -4.57 15.21 23.75
N GLU A 255 -4.00 15.30 22.55
CA GLU A 255 -4.44 14.56 21.37
C GLU A 255 -3.37 13.55 20.96
N TYR A 256 -3.81 12.38 20.47
CA TYR A 256 -2.88 11.39 19.93
C TYR A 256 -2.33 11.83 18.57
N LYS A 257 -1.04 11.57 18.36
CA LYS A 257 -0.40 11.78 17.05
C LYS A 257 -1.03 10.86 16.00
N PRO A 258 -1.26 11.33 14.77
CA PRO A 258 -1.75 10.48 13.69
C PRO A 258 -0.70 9.41 13.33
N LEU A 259 -1.16 8.27 12.78
CA LEU A 259 -0.31 7.13 12.42
C LEU A 259 0.87 7.51 11.53
N SER A 260 0.68 8.44 10.59
CA SER A 260 1.74 8.95 9.71
C SER A 260 2.91 9.58 10.48
N GLN A 261 2.61 10.34 11.54
CA GLN A 261 3.63 10.91 12.42
C GLN A 261 4.36 9.84 13.24
N LEU A 262 3.63 8.86 13.78
CA LEU A 262 4.22 7.76 14.54
C LEU A 262 5.16 6.92 13.66
N LEU A 263 4.77 6.62 12.43
CA LEU A 263 5.62 5.89 11.49
C LEU A 263 6.89 6.66 11.12
N SER A 264 6.83 7.99 11.00
CA SER A 264 8.02 8.80 10.76
C SER A 264 8.99 8.80 11.96
N GLN A 265 8.47 8.77 13.19
CA GLN A 265 9.27 8.64 14.41
C GLN A 265 10.02 7.30 14.46
N ILE A 266 9.36 6.18 14.14
CA ILE A 266 10.01 4.86 14.08
C ILE A 266 11.17 4.85 13.07
N ASN A 267 11.01 5.50 11.93
CA ASN A 267 12.10 5.61 10.94
C ASN A 267 13.31 6.38 11.49
N CYS A 268 13.09 7.46 12.23
CA CYS A 268 14.17 8.21 12.89
C CYS A 268 14.88 7.37 13.95
N MET A 269 14.15 6.59 14.73
CA MET A 269 14.69 5.70 15.77
C MET A 269 15.55 4.59 15.18
N ASN A 270 15.11 3.97 14.07
CA ASN A 270 15.92 2.97 13.35
C ASN A 270 17.21 3.56 12.80
N ALA A 271 17.24 4.84 12.47
CA ALA A 271 18.45 5.54 12.05
C ALA A 271 19.41 5.78 13.24
N MET A 272 18.88 6.03 14.44
CA MET A 272 19.67 6.25 15.66
C MET A 272 20.21 4.95 16.28
N MET A 273 19.49 3.83 16.16
CA MET A 273 19.93 2.52 16.66
C MET A 273 21.02 1.85 15.79
N LYS A 274 21.40 2.46 14.67
CA LYS A 274 22.50 2.00 13.79
C LYS A 274 23.87 2.64 14.14
N ILE A 275 23.95 3.41 15.25
CA ILE A 275 25.16 3.89 15.85
C ILE A 275 25.51 2.99 17.05
#